data_2e454b9dc1b59ca63ec78c7c7638a331
#
_entry.id   2e454b9dc1b59ca63ec78c7c7638a331
#
_cell.length_a   1.000
_cell.length_b   1.000
_cell.length_c   1.000
_cell.angle_alpha   90.00
_cell.angle_beta   90.00
_cell.angle_gamma   90.00
#
_symmetry.space_group_name_H-M   'P 1'
#
loop_
_entity.id
_entity.type
_entity.pdbx_description
1 polymer ?
#
loop_
_entity_poly.entity_id
_entity_poly.type
_entity_poly.pdbx_seq_one_letter_code
_entity_poly.pdbx_strand_id
1 'polypeptide(L)'
;MKRIAAGLALASLAGVPAVAQQPVAPAAPALPASEMPADLLAIGEADLRMTVGVDVGGRGLWPFVIDTGAERSVLSRELAERLALPAGRPVRVTTMTGVVTTPTARVPGLKVSTMAAPTVEAPLFARVNLGAIGMLGLDALQGHAVVIDFDANTMSVRPSRRRKLVAGPDEIVVVAKRRSGQLVVTDARWRGRRVSVVIDTGSPVTIANPALIAAARRAPPSVGKMTIVAPDGSLLLADARNLDAVEFGGVTLQNVAVAVADAAPFPRFDLADTPALLLGMETLRLFRRVEIDFPARSIRLKLPRR
;
A
#
# COMPACT_ATOMS: atom_id res chain seq x y z
N MET A 1 21.33 -32.28 70.57
CA MET A 1 20.06 -32.37 71.34
C MET A 1 19.01 -31.48 70.70
N LYS A 2 17.78 -31.99 70.61
CA LYS A 2 16.49 -31.40 70.23
C LYS A 2 16.16 -31.47 68.75
N ARG A 3 15.06 -32.22 68.51
CA ARG A 3 14.28 -32.60 67.36
C ARG A 3 13.44 -31.43 66.85
N ILE A 4 13.20 -31.40 65.56
CA ILE A 4 12.17 -30.53 64.92
C ILE A 4 11.35 -31.36 63.97
N ALA A 5 10.05 -31.20 64.13
CA ALA A 5 9.01 -31.89 63.36
C ALA A 5 8.76 -31.23 61.98
N ALA A 6 8.39 -32.08 61.01
CA ALA A 6 7.97 -31.69 59.69
C ALA A 6 6.53 -31.17 59.71
N GLY A 7 6.28 -30.03 59.07
CA GLY A 7 4.98 -29.51 58.73
C GLY A 7 4.73 -29.57 57.23
N LEU A 8 3.79 -30.43 56.82
CA LEU A 8 3.31 -30.50 55.42
C LEU A 8 2.31 -29.37 55.21
N ALA A 9 2.59 -28.45 54.31
CA ALA A 9 1.61 -27.47 53.84
C ALA A 9 1.00 -27.95 52.50
N LEU A 10 -0.27 -28.23 52.52
CA LEU A 10 -1.07 -28.45 51.29
C LEU A 10 -1.19 -27.13 50.57
N ALA A 11 -0.68 -27.04 49.35
CA ALA A 11 -0.96 -25.95 48.41
C ALA A 11 -2.24 -26.27 47.65
N SER A 12 -3.28 -25.46 47.87
CA SER A 12 -4.54 -25.48 47.12
C SER A 12 -4.29 -24.96 45.71
N LEU A 13 -4.56 -25.77 44.70
CA LEU A 13 -4.64 -25.38 43.29
C LEU A 13 -5.84 -24.46 43.10
N ALA A 14 -5.60 -23.15 42.94
CA ALA A 14 -6.59 -22.21 42.45
C ALA A 14 -6.80 -22.46 40.94
N GLY A 15 -8.01 -22.82 40.54
CA GLY A 15 -8.42 -23.06 39.16
C GLY A 15 -8.31 -21.78 38.35
N VAL A 16 -7.64 -21.87 37.22
CA VAL A 16 -7.61 -20.84 36.17
C VAL A 16 -9.02 -20.79 35.53
N PRO A 17 -9.69 -19.63 35.45
CA PRO A 17 -10.97 -19.55 34.75
C PRO A 17 -10.79 -19.83 33.27
N ALA A 18 -11.54 -20.78 32.75
CA ALA A 18 -11.62 -21.07 31.32
C ALA A 18 -12.16 -19.84 30.60
N VAL A 19 -11.33 -19.22 29.74
CA VAL A 19 -11.80 -18.21 28.80
C VAL A 19 -12.72 -18.89 27.81
N ALA A 20 -14.01 -18.60 27.90
CA ALA A 20 -15.01 -19.05 26.94
C ALA A 20 -14.64 -18.47 25.56
N GLN A 21 -14.25 -19.33 24.63
CA GLN A 21 -14.12 -18.97 23.22
C GLN A 21 -15.50 -18.56 22.72
N GLN A 22 -15.67 -17.30 22.37
CA GLN A 22 -16.86 -16.83 21.65
C GLN A 22 -16.92 -17.56 20.29
N PRO A 23 -18.08 -18.08 19.89
CA PRO A 23 -18.21 -18.67 18.56
C PRO A 23 -17.93 -17.62 17.51
N VAL A 24 -16.92 -17.89 16.66
CA VAL A 24 -16.66 -17.10 15.47
C VAL A 24 -17.90 -17.21 14.58
N ALA A 25 -18.56 -16.08 14.32
CA ALA A 25 -19.67 -16.04 13.38
C ALA A 25 -19.23 -16.64 12.04
N PRO A 26 -20.04 -17.50 11.39
CA PRO A 26 -19.70 -18.03 10.10
C PRO A 26 -19.48 -16.89 9.12
N ALA A 27 -18.33 -16.89 8.44
CA ALA A 27 -18.05 -15.97 7.35
C ALA A 27 -19.19 -16.08 6.33
N ALA A 28 -19.71 -14.95 5.89
CA ALA A 28 -20.70 -14.91 4.82
C ALA A 28 -20.17 -15.71 3.62
N PRO A 29 -21.00 -16.54 2.96
CA PRO A 29 -20.56 -17.33 1.82
C PRO A 29 -20.00 -16.40 0.75
N ALA A 30 -18.74 -16.61 0.37
CA ALA A 30 -18.15 -15.96 -0.77
C ALA A 30 -18.96 -16.34 -2.01
N LEU A 31 -19.38 -15.36 -2.79
CA LEU A 31 -20.04 -15.61 -4.07
C LEU A 31 -19.14 -16.52 -4.93
N PRO A 32 -19.67 -17.51 -5.62
CA PRO A 32 -18.86 -18.38 -6.46
C PRO A 32 -18.18 -17.54 -7.55
N ALA A 33 -16.91 -17.82 -7.78
CA ALA A 33 -16.04 -17.05 -8.70
C ALA A 33 -16.58 -16.96 -10.16
N SER A 34 -17.56 -17.78 -10.51
CA SER A 34 -18.23 -17.78 -11.82
C SER A 34 -19.29 -16.67 -12.01
N GLU A 35 -19.72 -16.01 -10.92
CA GLU A 35 -20.76 -14.95 -10.99
C GLU A 35 -20.19 -13.53 -10.91
N MET A 36 -18.87 -13.37 -10.69
CA MET A 36 -18.25 -12.06 -10.68
C MET A 36 -17.99 -11.57 -12.12
N PRO A 37 -18.32 -10.31 -12.44
CA PRO A 37 -17.90 -9.71 -13.71
C PRO A 37 -16.38 -9.88 -13.89
N ALA A 38 -15.94 -10.20 -15.12
CA ALA A 38 -14.54 -10.50 -15.42
C ALA A 38 -13.54 -9.42 -14.97
N ASP A 39 -14.03 -8.21 -14.70
CA ASP A 39 -13.24 -7.03 -14.33
C ASP A 39 -13.24 -6.75 -12.82
N LEU A 40 -14.03 -7.49 -12.02
CA LEU A 40 -14.18 -7.24 -10.58
C LEU A 40 -13.45 -8.33 -9.78
N LEU A 41 -12.57 -7.91 -8.89
CA LEU A 41 -11.80 -8.79 -8.02
C LEU A 41 -12.16 -8.50 -6.56
N ALA A 42 -12.40 -9.55 -5.78
CA ALA A 42 -12.50 -9.42 -4.32
C ALA A 42 -11.15 -8.98 -3.74
N ILE A 43 -11.18 -8.09 -2.77
CA ILE A 43 -10.00 -7.55 -2.10
C ILE A 43 -9.77 -8.30 -0.80
N GLY A 44 -8.57 -8.84 -0.64
CA GLY A 44 -8.04 -9.24 0.66
C GLY A 44 -7.24 -8.11 1.30
N GLU A 45 -7.11 -8.11 2.60
CA GLU A 45 -6.32 -7.13 3.34
C GLU A 45 -5.04 -7.78 3.88
N ALA A 46 -3.91 -7.11 3.66
CA ALA A 46 -2.64 -7.42 4.30
C ALA A 46 -2.11 -6.12 4.90
N ASP A 47 -2.14 -5.99 6.23
CA ASP A 47 -1.69 -4.81 6.96
C ASP A 47 -2.26 -3.49 6.41
N LEU A 48 -3.58 -3.40 6.23
CA LEU A 48 -4.31 -2.26 5.63
C LEU A 48 -4.06 -2.07 4.12
N ARG A 49 -3.13 -2.81 3.51
CA ARG A 49 -2.93 -2.81 2.05
C ARG A 49 -3.94 -3.72 1.38
N MET A 50 -4.26 -3.41 0.14
CA MET A 50 -5.26 -4.16 -0.62
C MET A 50 -4.58 -5.24 -1.46
N THR A 51 -5.12 -6.45 -1.45
CA THR A 51 -4.63 -7.57 -2.25
C THR A 51 -5.66 -8.01 -3.29
N VAL A 52 -5.15 -8.50 -4.42
CA VAL A 52 -5.95 -9.09 -5.49
C VAL A 52 -5.38 -10.43 -5.90
N GLY A 53 -6.23 -11.31 -6.40
CA GLY A 53 -5.78 -12.58 -6.98
C GLY A 53 -5.04 -12.33 -8.30
N VAL A 54 -3.79 -12.74 -8.36
CA VAL A 54 -2.94 -12.69 -9.57
C VAL A 54 -2.59 -14.11 -9.99
N ASP A 55 -2.90 -14.46 -11.23
CA ASP A 55 -2.41 -15.70 -11.81
C ASP A 55 -0.96 -15.51 -12.26
N VAL A 56 -0.09 -16.39 -11.77
CA VAL A 56 1.35 -16.38 -12.06
C VAL A 56 1.66 -17.49 -13.05
N GLY A 57 1.72 -17.15 -14.33
CA GLY A 57 2.08 -18.10 -15.38
C GLY A 57 1.17 -19.32 -15.51
N GLY A 58 -0.15 -19.17 -15.26
CA GLY A 58 -1.12 -20.27 -15.30
C GLY A 58 -1.06 -21.22 -14.09
N ARG A 59 -0.35 -20.82 -13.01
CA ARG A 59 -0.10 -21.70 -11.85
C ARG A 59 -0.94 -21.34 -10.62
N GLY A 60 -2.13 -20.78 -10.85
CA GLY A 60 -3.11 -20.45 -9.82
C GLY A 60 -3.08 -19.00 -9.38
N LEU A 61 -4.09 -18.63 -8.59
CA LEU A 61 -4.28 -17.27 -8.08
C LEU A 61 -3.55 -17.08 -6.75
N TRP A 62 -2.78 -16.00 -6.68
CA TRP A 62 -1.97 -15.63 -5.53
C TRP A 62 -2.33 -14.21 -5.08
N PRO A 63 -2.44 -13.92 -3.77
CA PRO A 63 -2.78 -12.59 -3.29
C PRO A 63 -1.59 -11.63 -3.42
N PHE A 64 -1.70 -10.66 -4.32
CA PHE A 64 -0.72 -9.59 -4.54
C PHE A 64 -1.26 -8.27 -4.02
N VAL A 65 -0.41 -7.48 -3.40
CA VAL A 65 -0.69 -6.07 -3.11
C VAL A 65 -0.61 -5.27 -4.41
N ILE A 66 -1.49 -4.29 -4.58
CA ILE A 66 -1.36 -3.28 -5.64
C ILE A 66 -0.51 -2.15 -5.09
N ASP A 67 0.59 -1.87 -5.78
CA ASP A 67 1.54 -0.84 -5.38
C ASP A 67 1.75 0.17 -6.51
N THR A 68 1.02 1.29 -6.41
CA THR A 68 1.17 2.38 -7.37
C THR A 68 2.43 3.22 -7.13
N GLY A 69 3.12 3.01 -6.03
CA GLY A 69 4.44 3.58 -5.70
C GLY A 69 5.61 2.79 -6.29
N ALA A 70 5.44 1.50 -6.60
CA ALA A 70 6.48 0.65 -7.15
C ALA A 70 6.59 0.74 -8.68
N GLU A 71 7.80 0.91 -9.22
CA GLU A 71 8.04 0.90 -10.66
C GLU A 71 7.89 -0.52 -11.26
N ARG A 72 8.18 -1.56 -10.48
CA ARG A 72 8.19 -2.96 -10.90
C ARG A 72 7.36 -3.83 -9.99
N SER A 73 6.74 -4.82 -10.59
CA SER A 73 6.13 -5.93 -9.86
C SER A 73 7.20 -6.76 -9.16
N VAL A 74 6.91 -7.18 -7.94
CA VAL A 74 7.83 -7.87 -7.03
C VAL A 74 7.22 -9.19 -6.59
N LEU A 75 8.03 -10.24 -6.41
CA LEU A 75 7.61 -11.52 -5.85
C LEU A 75 8.31 -11.79 -4.51
N SER A 76 7.63 -12.55 -3.66
CA SER A 76 8.33 -13.16 -2.53
C SER A 76 9.25 -14.29 -3.02
N ARG A 77 10.40 -14.47 -2.35
CA ARG A 77 11.33 -15.58 -2.63
C ARG A 77 10.62 -16.92 -2.48
N GLU A 78 9.80 -17.03 -1.45
CA GLU A 78 9.03 -18.23 -1.12
C GLU A 78 8.05 -18.62 -2.24
N LEU A 79 7.42 -17.63 -2.90
CA LEU A 79 6.59 -17.92 -4.07
C LEU A 79 7.43 -18.33 -5.27
N ALA A 80 8.55 -17.65 -5.53
CA ALA A 80 9.42 -17.98 -6.64
C ALA A 80 9.99 -19.40 -6.52
N GLU A 81 10.41 -19.81 -5.33
CA GLU A 81 10.87 -21.16 -5.00
C GLU A 81 9.74 -22.20 -5.16
N ARG A 82 8.57 -21.93 -4.56
CA ARG A 82 7.40 -22.81 -4.66
C ARG A 82 6.97 -23.08 -6.10
N LEU A 83 7.07 -22.06 -6.95
CA LEU A 83 6.75 -22.16 -8.37
C LEU A 83 7.95 -22.57 -9.23
N ALA A 84 9.11 -22.88 -8.64
CA ALA A 84 10.33 -23.21 -9.35
C ALA A 84 10.59 -22.26 -10.55
N LEU A 85 10.47 -20.93 -10.31
CA LEU A 85 10.66 -19.94 -11.36
C LEU A 85 12.12 -19.81 -11.73
N PRO A 86 12.46 -19.71 -13.03
CA PRO A 86 13.84 -19.53 -13.45
C PRO A 86 14.44 -18.24 -12.89
N ALA A 87 15.70 -18.29 -12.45
CA ALA A 87 16.43 -17.12 -12.03
C ALA A 87 16.61 -16.13 -13.19
N GLY A 88 16.46 -14.84 -12.88
CA GLY A 88 16.77 -13.74 -13.78
C GLY A 88 18.08 -13.05 -13.40
N ARG A 89 18.38 -11.92 -14.04
CA ARG A 89 19.54 -11.09 -13.71
C ARG A 89 19.26 -10.25 -12.48
N PRO A 90 20.20 -10.13 -11.52
CA PRO A 90 20.04 -9.21 -10.39
C PRO A 90 19.80 -7.79 -10.88
N VAL A 91 18.92 -7.06 -10.18
CA VAL A 91 18.56 -5.68 -10.52
C VAL A 91 18.72 -4.76 -9.32
N ARG A 92 18.96 -3.48 -9.62
CA ARG A 92 18.95 -2.43 -8.58
C ARG A 92 17.51 -1.94 -8.39
N VAL A 93 17.08 -1.90 -7.15
CA VAL A 93 15.74 -1.43 -6.74
C VAL A 93 15.88 -0.34 -5.69
N THR A 94 15.15 0.74 -5.84
CA THR A 94 15.02 1.76 -4.79
C THR A 94 13.94 1.28 -3.81
N THR A 95 14.32 1.09 -2.56
CA THR A 95 13.43 0.79 -1.43
C THR A 95 13.18 2.06 -0.61
N MET A 96 12.53 1.97 0.52
CA MET A 96 12.28 3.15 1.39
C MET A 96 13.55 3.72 2.00
N THR A 97 14.60 2.91 2.16
CA THR A 97 15.85 3.28 2.85
C THR A 97 17.03 3.53 1.90
N GLY A 98 16.89 3.20 0.62
CA GLY A 98 17.98 3.36 -0.34
C GLY A 98 17.89 2.43 -1.54
N VAL A 99 19.01 2.28 -2.24
CA VAL A 99 19.12 1.41 -3.42
C VAL A 99 19.79 0.11 -3.04
N VAL A 100 19.12 -1.01 -3.31
CA VAL A 100 19.65 -2.36 -3.08
C VAL A 100 19.75 -3.13 -4.40
N THR A 101 20.69 -4.08 -4.48
CA THR A 101 20.72 -5.07 -5.55
C THR A 101 20.08 -6.35 -5.05
N THR A 102 19.06 -6.82 -5.76
CA THR A 102 18.30 -8.02 -5.39
C THR A 102 18.26 -9.02 -6.54
N PRO A 103 18.26 -10.34 -6.27
CA PRO A 103 18.01 -11.34 -7.31
C PRO A 103 16.61 -11.16 -7.91
N THR A 104 16.40 -11.68 -9.10
CA THR A 104 15.11 -11.71 -9.78
C THR A 104 14.69 -13.12 -10.15
N ALA A 105 13.40 -13.30 -10.39
CA ALA A 105 12.87 -14.47 -11.08
C ALA A 105 12.20 -14.06 -12.39
N ARG A 106 12.28 -14.92 -13.40
CA ARG A 106 11.54 -14.77 -14.65
C ARG A 106 10.13 -15.32 -14.47
N VAL A 107 9.17 -14.42 -14.48
CA VAL A 107 7.76 -14.74 -14.35
C VAL A 107 7.17 -14.85 -15.76
N PRO A 108 6.62 -15.99 -16.16
CA PRO A 108 6.15 -16.22 -17.54
C PRO A 108 4.88 -15.42 -17.89
N GLY A 109 4.37 -14.64 -16.99
CA GLY A 109 3.26 -13.71 -17.15
C GLY A 109 2.54 -13.50 -15.82
N LEU A 110 2.04 -12.28 -15.62
CA LEU A 110 1.14 -11.94 -14.53
C LEU A 110 -0.22 -11.62 -15.14
N LYS A 111 -1.27 -12.31 -14.68
CA LYS A 111 -2.63 -12.07 -15.17
C LYS A 111 -3.53 -11.65 -14.02
N VAL A 112 -4.20 -10.51 -14.20
CA VAL A 112 -5.16 -9.95 -13.24
C VAL A 112 -6.43 -9.64 -14.02
N SER A 113 -7.51 -10.35 -13.75
CA SER A 113 -8.76 -10.22 -14.53
C SER A 113 -8.49 -10.36 -16.04
N THR A 114 -8.87 -9.38 -16.84
CA THR A 114 -8.61 -9.33 -18.30
C THR A 114 -7.22 -8.81 -18.67
N MET A 115 -6.47 -8.27 -17.72
CA MET A 115 -5.12 -7.76 -17.91
C MET A 115 -4.11 -8.91 -17.89
N ALA A 116 -3.28 -8.99 -18.92
CA ALA A 116 -2.12 -9.88 -18.95
C ALA A 116 -0.85 -9.06 -19.15
N ALA A 117 0.08 -9.16 -18.22
CA ALA A 117 1.42 -8.62 -18.39
C ALA A 117 2.31 -9.67 -19.10
N PRO A 118 3.22 -9.25 -19.98
CA PRO A 118 4.18 -10.16 -20.59
C PRO A 118 5.11 -10.77 -19.52
N THR A 119 6.03 -11.64 -19.96
CA THR A 119 7.11 -12.14 -19.09
C THR A 119 7.86 -10.99 -18.45
N VAL A 120 7.95 -10.97 -17.13
CA VAL A 120 8.66 -9.95 -16.35
C VAL A 120 9.81 -10.55 -15.57
N GLU A 121 10.90 -9.81 -15.40
CA GLU A 121 11.94 -10.12 -14.40
C GLU A 121 11.57 -9.40 -13.09
N ALA A 122 10.98 -10.15 -12.16
CA ALA A 122 10.50 -9.60 -10.90
C ALA A 122 11.58 -9.68 -9.82
N PRO A 123 11.91 -8.56 -9.14
CA PRO A 123 12.75 -8.55 -7.95
C PRO A 123 12.21 -9.47 -6.87
N LEU A 124 13.09 -10.10 -6.10
CA LEU A 124 12.76 -11.05 -5.05
C LEU A 124 13.09 -10.49 -3.67
N PHE A 125 12.10 -10.45 -2.80
CA PHE A 125 12.27 -10.08 -1.39
C PHE A 125 11.66 -11.16 -0.48
N ALA A 126 12.03 -11.18 0.79
CA ALA A 126 11.43 -12.09 1.74
C ALA A 126 9.95 -11.71 1.99
N ARG A 127 9.06 -12.71 2.02
CA ARG A 127 7.61 -12.51 2.23
C ARG A 127 7.31 -11.76 3.53
N VAL A 128 8.06 -12.04 4.59
CA VAL A 128 7.89 -11.39 5.90
C VAL A 128 8.07 -9.87 5.82
N ASN A 129 8.98 -9.39 4.97
CA ASN A 129 9.24 -7.97 4.77
C ASN A 129 8.24 -7.31 3.82
N LEU A 130 7.83 -8.04 2.77
CA LEU A 130 6.79 -7.59 1.85
C LEU A 130 5.42 -7.50 2.52
N GLY A 131 5.16 -8.32 3.54
CA GLY A 131 3.83 -8.51 4.12
C GLY A 131 2.83 -9.08 3.11
N ALA A 132 3.29 -9.61 1.97
CA ALA A 132 2.47 -10.16 0.89
C ALA A 132 3.25 -11.23 0.12
N ILE A 133 2.55 -12.02 -0.70
CA ILE A 133 3.19 -13.00 -1.60
C ILE A 133 3.84 -12.31 -2.79
N GLY A 134 3.34 -11.14 -3.19
CA GLY A 134 3.89 -10.32 -4.26
C GLY A 134 3.22 -8.95 -4.29
N MET A 135 3.77 -8.06 -5.11
CA MET A 135 3.26 -6.71 -5.32
C MET A 135 3.19 -6.44 -6.84
N LEU A 136 2.08 -5.89 -7.30
CA LEU A 136 1.93 -5.43 -8.68
C LEU A 136 2.34 -3.97 -8.76
N GLY A 137 3.36 -3.71 -9.56
CA GLY A 137 3.87 -2.38 -9.82
C GLY A 137 3.37 -1.77 -11.13
N LEU A 138 3.93 -0.61 -11.47
CA LEU A 138 3.56 0.15 -12.66
C LEU A 138 3.85 -0.56 -13.96
N ASP A 139 4.86 -1.44 -14.01
CA ASP A 139 5.16 -2.27 -15.19
C ASP A 139 3.96 -3.09 -15.64
N ALA A 140 3.10 -3.52 -14.70
CA ALA A 140 1.84 -4.19 -14.99
C ALA A 140 0.65 -3.21 -15.12
N LEU A 141 0.68 -2.05 -14.47
CA LEU A 141 -0.49 -1.17 -14.29
C LEU A 141 -0.55 0.02 -15.28
N GLN A 142 0.59 0.45 -15.87
CA GLN A 142 0.69 1.69 -16.65
C GLN A 142 -0.27 1.82 -17.85
N GLY A 143 -0.72 0.72 -18.43
CA GLY A 143 -1.65 0.71 -19.56
C GLY A 143 -3.13 0.81 -19.15
N HIS A 144 -3.42 0.84 -17.85
CA HIS A 144 -4.74 0.58 -17.31
C HIS A 144 -5.21 1.69 -16.36
N ALA A 145 -6.49 1.64 -16.03
CA ALA A 145 -7.07 2.34 -14.90
C ALA A 145 -7.30 1.34 -13.76
N VAL A 146 -6.84 1.70 -12.57
CA VAL A 146 -7.08 0.97 -11.32
C VAL A 146 -8.23 1.65 -10.59
N VAL A 147 -9.24 0.90 -10.24
CA VAL A 147 -10.40 1.40 -9.48
C VAL A 147 -10.49 0.62 -8.18
N ILE A 148 -10.46 1.33 -7.08
CA ILE A 148 -10.61 0.81 -5.72
C ILE A 148 -11.92 1.34 -5.17
N ASP A 149 -12.83 0.45 -4.82
CA ASP A 149 -14.11 0.79 -4.19
C ASP A 149 -14.09 0.27 -2.76
N PHE A 150 -13.93 1.19 -1.82
CA PHE A 150 -13.84 0.86 -0.40
C PHE A 150 -15.19 0.47 0.21
N ASP A 151 -16.30 1.01 -0.32
CA ASP A 151 -17.64 0.64 0.14
C ASP A 151 -17.97 -0.82 -0.22
N ALA A 152 -17.63 -1.21 -1.45
CA ALA A 152 -17.87 -2.56 -1.96
C ALA A 152 -16.76 -3.54 -1.63
N ASN A 153 -15.64 -3.07 -1.04
CA ASN A 153 -14.42 -3.84 -0.82
C ASN A 153 -13.96 -4.57 -2.10
N THR A 154 -13.93 -3.87 -3.21
CA THR A 154 -13.56 -4.42 -4.52
C THR A 154 -12.51 -3.58 -5.22
N MET A 155 -11.76 -4.23 -6.10
CA MET A 155 -10.86 -3.57 -7.03
C MET A 155 -11.10 -4.07 -8.45
N SER A 156 -10.96 -3.19 -9.43
CA SER A 156 -10.93 -3.56 -10.84
C SER A 156 -9.74 -2.91 -11.53
N VAL A 157 -9.10 -3.67 -12.42
CA VAL A 157 -8.11 -3.17 -13.36
C VAL A 157 -8.71 -3.28 -14.75
N ARG A 158 -8.79 -2.17 -15.46
CA ARG A 158 -9.48 -2.10 -16.76
C ARG A 158 -8.69 -1.25 -17.75
N PRO A 159 -8.88 -1.43 -19.05
CA PRO A 159 -8.33 -0.52 -20.04
C PRO A 159 -8.77 0.92 -19.76
N SER A 160 -7.83 1.87 -19.88
CA SER A 160 -8.14 3.29 -19.76
C SER A 160 -9.17 3.69 -20.81
N ARG A 161 -10.16 4.46 -20.40
CA ARG A 161 -11.17 5.03 -21.31
C ARG A 161 -11.02 6.54 -21.32
N ARG A 162 -11.03 7.15 -22.50
CA ARG A 162 -11.10 8.61 -22.62
C ARG A 162 -12.41 9.10 -21.98
N ARG A 163 -12.31 9.63 -20.76
CA ARG A 163 -13.43 10.28 -20.07
C ARG A 163 -13.15 11.77 -19.96
N LYS A 164 -14.22 12.58 -20.02
CA LYS A 164 -14.11 14.01 -19.74
C LYS A 164 -13.60 14.18 -18.31
N LEU A 165 -12.64 15.09 -18.09
CA LEU A 165 -12.10 15.45 -16.79
C LEU A 165 -13.07 16.35 -16.00
N VAL A 166 -14.35 15.99 -15.99
CA VAL A 166 -15.39 16.71 -15.26
C VAL A 166 -15.74 15.88 -14.04
N ALA A 167 -15.71 16.52 -12.88
CA ALA A 167 -16.12 15.91 -11.63
C ALA A 167 -17.63 15.82 -11.53
N GLY A 168 -18.14 14.72 -10.97
CA GLY A 168 -19.53 14.62 -10.51
C GLY A 168 -19.75 15.41 -9.21
N PRO A 169 -21.00 15.49 -8.71
CA PRO A 169 -21.32 16.27 -7.51
C PRO A 169 -20.57 15.83 -6.26
N ASP A 170 -20.24 14.53 -6.14
CA ASP A 170 -19.52 13.94 -5.00
C ASP A 170 -18.15 13.42 -5.40
N GLU A 171 -17.56 13.98 -6.45
CA GLU A 171 -16.32 13.47 -7.03
C GLU A 171 -15.29 14.59 -7.17
N ILE A 172 -14.05 14.27 -6.91
CA ILE A 172 -12.89 15.10 -7.20
C ILE A 172 -12.16 14.49 -8.38
N VAL A 173 -11.73 15.32 -9.32
CA VAL A 173 -10.87 14.90 -10.42
C VAL A 173 -9.59 15.72 -10.40
N VAL A 174 -8.48 15.03 -10.22
CA VAL A 174 -7.15 15.65 -10.17
C VAL A 174 -6.34 15.18 -11.38
N VAL A 175 -5.69 16.12 -12.04
CA VAL A 175 -4.73 15.82 -13.12
C VAL A 175 -3.34 15.73 -12.52
N ALA A 176 -2.65 14.63 -12.81
CA ALA A 176 -1.30 14.40 -12.33
C ALA A 176 -0.26 14.59 -13.44
N LYS A 177 0.96 14.92 -13.03
CA LYS A 177 2.14 14.87 -13.90
C LYS A 177 2.82 13.52 -13.75
N ARG A 178 3.44 13.02 -14.83
CA ARG A 178 4.25 11.81 -14.73
C ARG A 178 5.69 12.19 -14.36
N ARG A 179 6.20 11.62 -13.28
CA ARG A 179 7.60 11.71 -12.87
C ARG A 179 8.14 10.32 -12.59
N SER A 180 9.20 9.91 -13.26
CA SER A 180 9.79 8.57 -13.10
C SER A 180 8.76 7.42 -13.14
N GLY A 181 7.75 7.54 -14.01
CA GLY A 181 6.64 6.58 -14.11
C GLY A 181 5.46 6.85 -13.17
N GLN A 182 5.66 7.57 -12.07
CA GLN A 182 4.65 7.86 -11.07
C GLN A 182 3.72 9.01 -11.46
N LEU A 183 2.51 9.00 -10.91
CA LEU A 183 1.56 10.09 -11.02
C LEU A 183 1.71 11.03 -9.82
N VAL A 184 2.20 12.24 -10.08
CA VAL A 184 2.42 13.27 -9.07
C VAL A 184 1.41 14.40 -9.25
N VAL A 185 0.60 14.63 -8.24
CA VAL A 185 -0.30 15.79 -8.13
C VAL A 185 0.50 16.96 -7.58
N THR A 186 0.44 18.12 -8.24
CA THR A 186 1.29 19.27 -7.91
C THR A 186 0.51 20.48 -7.40
N ASP A 187 -0.81 20.38 -7.29
CA ASP A 187 -1.71 21.47 -6.86
C ASP A 187 -2.28 21.29 -5.45
N ALA A 188 -1.85 20.25 -4.73
CA ALA A 188 -2.15 20.13 -3.31
C ALA A 188 -1.48 21.26 -2.50
N ARG A 189 -2.08 21.61 -1.36
CA ARG A 189 -1.57 22.66 -0.47
C ARG A 189 -1.64 22.24 1.00
N TRP A 190 -0.66 22.70 1.75
CA TRP A 190 -0.68 22.64 3.20
C TRP A 190 -0.26 23.99 3.75
N ARG A 191 -1.12 24.60 4.58
CA ARG A 191 -0.91 25.95 5.11
C ARG A 191 -0.56 26.97 4.01
N GLY A 192 -1.28 26.90 2.88
CA GLY A 192 -1.07 27.77 1.71
C GLY A 192 0.15 27.45 0.85
N ARG A 193 1.04 26.54 1.26
CA ARG A 193 2.22 26.11 0.48
C ARG A 193 1.89 24.95 -0.42
N ARG A 194 2.43 24.95 -1.62
CA ARG A 194 2.28 23.82 -2.56
C ARG A 194 2.95 22.57 -2.02
N VAL A 195 2.29 21.44 -2.19
CA VAL A 195 2.76 20.11 -1.80
C VAL A 195 2.60 19.18 -3.00
N SER A 196 3.65 18.46 -3.34
CA SER A 196 3.58 17.38 -4.33
C SER A 196 3.04 16.11 -3.67
N VAL A 197 2.05 15.47 -4.28
CA VAL A 197 1.44 14.26 -3.73
C VAL A 197 1.59 13.12 -4.73
N VAL A 198 2.18 12.02 -4.30
CA VAL A 198 2.25 10.74 -5.02
C VAL A 198 1.25 9.79 -4.37
N ILE A 199 0.40 9.15 -5.17
CA ILE A 199 -0.51 8.13 -4.65
C ILE A 199 0.24 6.81 -4.54
N ASP A 200 0.28 6.26 -3.33
CA ASP A 200 1.04 5.07 -2.99
C ASP A 200 0.14 4.04 -2.27
N THR A 201 -0.46 3.15 -3.04
CA THR A 201 -1.31 2.08 -2.50
C THR A 201 -0.51 0.92 -1.89
N GLY A 202 0.80 0.89 -2.09
CA GLY A 202 1.73 -0.07 -1.49
C GLY A 202 2.09 0.28 -0.04
N SER A 203 1.92 1.55 0.35
CA SER A 203 2.18 1.98 1.72
C SER A 203 0.91 1.98 2.58
N PRO A 204 0.92 1.37 3.78
CA PRO A 204 -0.21 1.47 4.71
C PRO A 204 -0.38 2.88 5.27
N VAL A 205 0.71 3.64 5.45
CA VAL A 205 0.73 4.98 6.05
C VAL A 205 1.12 6.05 5.04
N THR A 206 0.69 7.28 5.28
CA THR A 206 1.14 8.44 4.50
C THR A 206 2.50 8.91 4.99
N ILE A 207 3.46 9.08 4.07
CA ILE A 207 4.83 9.50 4.39
C ILE A 207 5.03 10.93 3.89
N ALA A 208 5.55 11.79 4.77
CA ALA A 208 5.95 13.15 4.46
C ALA A 208 7.47 13.26 4.41
N ASN A 209 8.00 14.04 3.47
CA ASN A 209 9.45 14.31 3.48
C ASN A 209 9.81 15.42 4.50
N PRO A 210 11.08 15.50 4.93
CA PRO A 210 11.54 16.57 5.83
C PRO A 210 11.30 17.98 5.28
N ALA A 211 11.39 18.17 3.95
CA ALA A 211 11.16 19.46 3.30
C ALA A 211 9.74 19.99 3.54
N LEU A 212 8.72 19.10 3.65
CA LEU A 212 7.36 19.53 3.99
C LEU A 212 7.32 20.19 5.37
N ILE A 213 7.96 19.58 6.35
CA ILE A 213 7.95 20.08 7.73
C ILE A 213 8.78 21.36 7.85
N ALA A 214 9.95 21.41 7.19
CA ALA A 214 10.82 22.59 7.16
C ALA A 214 10.15 23.80 6.49
N ALA A 215 9.23 23.58 5.56
CA ALA A 215 8.46 24.66 4.92
C ALA A 215 7.47 25.35 5.87
N ALA A 216 7.12 24.76 7.01
CA ALA A 216 6.18 25.36 7.96
C ALA A 216 6.87 26.40 8.87
N ARG A 217 6.21 27.53 9.14
CA ARG A 217 6.69 28.49 10.15
C ARG A 217 6.83 27.87 11.54
N ARG A 218 5.92 26.96 11.87
CA ARG A 218 5.91 26.17 13.10
C ARG A 218 5.60 24.73 12.72
N ALA A 219 6.56 23.84 12.94
CA ALA A 219 6.37 22.42 12.72
C ALA A 219 5.24 21.88 13.60
N PRO A 220 4.35 20.99 13.08
CA PRO A 220 3.43 20.25 13.93
C PRO A 220 4.20 19.47 15.01
N PRO A 221 3.68 19.34 16.23
CA PRO A 221 4.37 18.57 17.27
C PRO A 221 4.51 17.10 16.85
N SER A 222 5.60 16.47 17.29
CA SER A 222 5.72 15.01 17.19
C SER A 222 4.71 14.37 18.14
N VAL A 223 4.03 13.33 17.66
CA VAL A 223 3.12 12.51 18.46
C VAL A 223 3.76 11.15 18.82
N GLY A 224 4.97 10.89 18.33
CA GLY A 224 5.73 9.68 18.62
C GLY A 224 6.73 9.32 17.52
N LYS A 225 7.39 8.19 17.70
CA LYS A 225 8.27 7.58 16.68
C LYS A 225 7.62 6.31 16.18
N MET A 226 7.85 6.01 14.91
CA MET A 226 7.44 4.75 14.30
C MET A 226 8.54 4.19 13.40
N THR A 227 8.50 2.90 13.19
CA THR A 227 9.43 2.20 12.30
C THR A 227 8.66 1.64 11.10
N ILE A 228 9.13 1.94 9.92
CA ILE A 228 8.60 1.39 8.66
C ILE A 228 9.58 0.33 8.18
N VAL A 229 9.09 -0.89 7.95
CA VAL A 229 9.90 -1.98 7.39
C VAL A 229 9.84 -1.87 5.87
N ALA A 230 11.01 -1.73 5.25
CA ALA A 230 11.13 -1.72 3.79
C ALA A 230 11.09 -3.15 3.22
N PRO A 231 10.80 -3.33 1.93
CA PRO A 231 10.74 -4.66 1.28
C PRO A 231 12.02 -5.49 1.41
N ASP A 232 13.17 -4.86 1.55
CA ASP A 232 14.47 -5.51 1.76
C ASP A 232 14.76 -5.87 3.24
N GLY A 233 13.84 -5.53 4.15
CA GLY A 233 13.97 -5.76 5.59
C GLY A 233 14.69 -4.64 6.33
N SER A 234 15.17 -3.61 5.64
CA SER A 234 15.74 -2.44 6.29
C SER A 234 14.66 -1.61 7.00
N LEU A 235 15.08 -0.88 8.04
CA LEU A 235 14.17 -0.12 8.91
C LEU A 235 14.32 1.37 8.66
N LEU A 236 13.22 2.04 8.32
CA LEU A 236 13.14 3.49 8.22
C LEU A 236 12.48 4.04 9.49
N LEU A 237 13.26 4.79 10.28
CA LEU A 237 12.72 5.49 11.45
C LEU A 237 12.01 6.76 10.99
N ALA A 238 10.79 6.96 11.43
CA ALA A 238 9.95 8.10 11.10
C ALA A 238 9.43 8.79 12.36
N ASP A 239 9.16 10.08 12.22
CA ASP A 239 8.55 10.92 13.25
C ASP A 239 7.05 11.07 12.95
N ALA A 240 6.19 10.50 13.79
CA ALA A 240 4.76 10.59 13.59
C ALA A 240 4.25 11.99 13.93
N ARG A 241 3.47 12.59 13.02
CA ARG A 241 2.87 13.92 13.16
C ARG A 241 1.48 13.96 12.55
N ASN A 242 0.69 14.97 12.94
CA ASN A 242 -0.60 15.24 12.30
C ASN A 242 -0.53 16.57 11.56
N LEU A 243 -0.87 16.57 10.28
CA LEU A 243 -1.07 17.78 9.49
C LEU A 243 -2.52 18.26 9.71
N ASP A 244 -2.68 19.52 10.10
CA ASP A 244 -3.98 20.11 10.46
C ASP A 244 -4.99 20.09 9.31
N ALA A 245 -4.58 20.55 8.12
CA ALA A 245 -5.44 20.63 6.95
C ALA A 245 -4.62 20.52 5.67
N VAL A 246 -4.88 19.51 4.85
CA VAL A 246 -4.27 19.35 3.54
C VAL A 246 -5.33 19.56 2.47
N GLU A 247 -5.17 20.59 1.65
CA GLU A 247 -6.03 20.84 0.50
C GLU A 247 -5.60 19.96 -0.66
N PHE A 248 -6.54 19.20 -1.21
CA PHE A 248 -6.29 18.25 -2.28
C PHE A 248 -7.49 18.17 -3.22
N GLY A 249 -7.31 18.55 -4.49
CA GLY A 249 -8.37 18.48 -5.51
C GLY A 249 -9.63 19.30 -5.18
N GLY A 250 -9.51 20.38 -4.39
CA GLY A 250 -10.66 21.23 -4.00
C GLY A 250 -11.37 20.80 -2.72
N VAL A 251 -10.87 19.79 -2.01
CA VAL A 251 -11.33 19.43 -0.66
C VAL A 251 -10.20 19.60 0.34
N THR A 252 -10.57 19.74 1.61
CA THR A 252 -9.63 19.81 2.72
C THR A 252 -9.71 18.54 3.54
N LEU A 253 -8.61 17.81 3.59
CA LEU A 253 -8.43 16.66 4.48
C LEU A 253 -7.95 17.20 5.83
N GLN A 254 -8.71 16.91 6.87
CA GLN A 254 -8.40 17.35 8.23
C GLN A 254 -7.59 16.27 8.98
N ASN A 255 -6.67 16.71 9.81
CA ASN A 255 -5.96 15.82 10.75
C ASN A 255 -5.23 14.64 10.08
N VAL A 256 -4.55 14.89 8.99
CA VAL A 256 -3.86 13.85 8.21
C VAL A 256 -2.65 13.36 9.00
N ALA A 257 -2.70 12.11 9.44
CA ALA A 257 -1.56 11.45 10.08
C ALA A 257 -0.45 11.21 9.05
N VAL A 258 0.78 11.51 9.43
CA VAL A 258 1.95 11.33 8.55
C VAL A 258 3.16 10.79 9.32
N ALA A 259 3.90 9.93 8.67
CA ALA A 259 5.24 9.51 9.06
C ALA A 259 6.27 10.41 8.38
N VAL A 260 6.95 11.28 9.12
CA VAL A 260 7.98 12.16 8.56
C VAL A 260 9.31 11.41 8.51
N ALA A 261 9.81 11.18 7.30
CA ALA A 261 11.07 10.46 7.09
C ALA A 261 11.76 10.88 5.80
N ASP A 262 13.09 10.77 5.77
CA ASP A 262 13.89 10.91 4.56
C ASP A 262 13.87 9.59 3.78
N ALA A 263 12.77 9.36 3.09
CA ALA A 263 12.57 8.13 2.33
C ALA A 263 13.15 8.25 0.92
N ALA A 264 13.92 7.25 0.50
CA ALA A 264 14.63 7.23 -0.78
C ALA A 264 13.74 7.39 -2.05
N PRO A 265 12.44 7.08 -2.06
CA PRO A 265 11.57 7.43 -3.18
C PRO A 265 11.47 8.94 -3.46
N PHE A 266 11.58 9.82 -2.46
CA PHE A 266 11.47 11.27 -2.72
C PHE A 266 12.56 11.78 -3.67
N PRO A 267 13.86 11.55 -3.46
CA PRO A 267 14.88 11.89 -4.45
C PRO A 267 14.65 11.23 -5.81
N ARG A 268 14.16 9.99 -5.82
CA ARG A 268 13.87 9.25 -7.06
C ARG A 268 12.82 9.93 -7.93
N PHE A 269 11.90 10.68 -7.30
CA PHE A 269 10.83 11.42 -7.96
C PHE A 269 11.13 12.93 -8.14
N ASP A 270 12.38 13.36 -7.90
CA ASP A 270 12.80 14.76 -7.86
C ASP A 270 12.01 15.58 -6.82
N LEU A 271 11.75 14.99 -5.66
CA LEU A 271 10.95 15.57 -4.58
C LEU A 271 11.72 15.70 -3.25
N ALA A 272 13.04 15.52 -3.24
CA ALA A 272 13.83 15.58 -2.00
C ALA A 272 13.70 16.95 -1.30
N ASP A 273 13.85 18.03 -2.06
CA ASP A 273 13.96 19.40 -1.54
C ASP A 273 12.65 20.19 -1.65
N THR A 274 11.57 19.56 -2.12
CA THR A 274 10.28 20.22 -2.26
C THR A 274 9.24 19.54 -1.35
N PRO A 275 8.32 20.30 -0.71
CA PRO A 275 7.28 19.72 0.12
C PRO A 275 6.53 18.60 -0.60
N ALA A 276 6.55 17.39 -0.04
CA ALA A 276 5.95 16.22 -0.69
C ALA A 276 5.37 15.21 0.30
N LEU A 277 4.36 14.48 -0.19
CA LEU A 277 3.68 13.36 0.46
C LEU A 277 3.65 12.13 -0.47
N LEU A 278 3.93 10.96 0.08
CA LEU A 278 3.47 9.68 -0.45
C LEU A 278 2.17 9.35 0.27
N LEU A 279 1.04 9.47 -0.43
CA LEU A 279 -0.30 9.33 0.15
C LEU A 279 -0.65 7.85 0.24
N GLY A 280 -0.59 7.31 1.44
CA GLY A 280 -0.81 5.88 1.73
C GLY A 280 -2.28 5.52 1.91
N MET A 281 -2.51 4.21 2.13
CA MET A 281 -3.84 3.60 2.20
C MET A 281 -4.70 4.16 3.33
N GLU A 282 -4.09 4.51 4.48
CA GLU A 282 -4.81 5.13 5.60
C GLU A 282 -5.56 6.40 5.17
N THR A 283 -4.90 7.27 4.40
CA THR A 283 -5.53 8.49 3.89
C THR A 283 -6.45 8.21 2.69
N LEU A 284 -6.11 7.26 1.82
CA LEU A 284 -6.96 6.91 0.67
C LEU A 284 -8.31 6.31 1.11
N ARG A 285 -8.36 5.60 2.22
CA ARG A 285 -9.61 5.05 2.81
C ARG A 285 -10.59 6.13 3.33
N LEU A 286 -10.18 7.39 3.40
CA LEU A 286 -11.11 8.50 3.66
C LEU A 286 -12.09 8.74 2.50
N PHE A 287 -11.79 8.21 1.32
CA PHE A 287 -12.66 8.28 0.15
C PHE A 287 -13.43 6.97 -0.01
N ARG A 288 -14.63 7.03 -0.57
CA ARG A 288 -15.44 5.84 -0.86
C ARG A 288 -14.89 5.05 -2.03
N ARG A 289 -14.29 5.76 -2.99
CA ARG A 289 -13.72 5.16 -4.20
C ARG A 289 -12.55 6.00 -4.69
N VAL A 290 -11.51 5.30 -5.14
CA VAL A 290 -10.32 5.88 -5.78
C VAL A 290 -10.17 5.24 -7.15
N GLU A 291 -10.08 6.06 -8.20
CA GLU A 291 -9.76 5.61 -9.56
C GLU A 291 -8.47 6.30 -10.01
N ILE A 292 -7.48 5.52 -10.39
CA ILE A 292 -6.17 5.99 -10.86
C ILE A 292 -6.06 5.56 -12.33
N ASP A 293 -6.17 6.50 -13.25
CA ASP A 293 -6.05 6.26 -14.68
C ASP A 293 -4.66 6.70 -15.15
N PHE A 294 -3.76 5.73 -15.35
CA PHE A 294 -2.38 5.99 -15.71
C PHE A 294 -2.22 6.60 -17.11
N PRO A 295 -2.88 6.09 -18.17
CA PRO A 295 -2.86 6.71 -19.49
C PRO A 295 -3.45 8.12 -19.51
N ALA A 296 -4.56 8.34 -18.82
CA ALA A 296 -5.21 9.64 -18.74
C ALA A 296 -4.52 10.60 -17.76
N ARG A 297 -3.60 10.11 -16.94
CA ARG A 297 -2.93 10.86 -15.88
C ARG A 297 -3.91 11.56 -14.95
N SER A 298 -4.99 10.89 -14.61
CA SER A 298 -6.04 11.44 -13.77
C SER A 298 -6.34 10.55 -12.57
N ILE A 299 -6.65 11.19 -11.46
CA ILE A 299 -7.07 10.54 -10.23
C ILE A 299 -8.48 11.05 -9.93
N ARG A 300 -9.43 10.13 -9.73
CA ARG A 300 -10.80 10.42 -9.32
C ARG A 300 -11.04 9.89 -7.93
N LEU A 301 -11.57 10.74 -7.07
CA LEU A 301 -11.81 10.43 -5.67
C LEU A 301 -13.29 10.70 -5.38
N LYS A 302 -14.01 9.69 -4.94
CA LYS A 302 -15.41 9.83 -4.52
C LYS A 302 -15.48 10.12 -3.03
N LEU A 303 -16.15 11.24 -2.70
CA LEU A 303 -16.25 11.72 -1.32
C LEU A 303 -17.13 10.81 -0.45
N PRO A 304 -16.94 10.82 0.89
CA PRO A 304 -17.87 10.22 1.84
C PRO A 304 -19.29 10.74 1.65
N ARG A 305 -20.29 9.93 2.02
CA ARG A 305 -21.67 10.43 2.12
C ARG A 305 -21.73 11.42 3.28
N ARG A 306 -22.41 12.55 3.06
CA ARG A 306 -22.68 13.51 4.13
C ARG A 306 -23.72 12.94 5.09
#